data_4a932dd76787a9a00fac109491a077f9
#
_entry.id   4a932dd76787a9a00fac109491a077f9
#
_cell.length_a   1.000
_cell.length_b   1.000
_cell.length_c   1.000
_cell.angle_alpha   90.00
_cell.angle_beta   90.00
_cell.angle_gamma   90.00
#
_symmetry.space_group_name_H-M   'P 1'
#
loop_
_entity.id
_entity.type
_entity.pdbx_description
1 polymer ?
#
loop_
_entity_poly.entity_id
_entity_poly.type
_entity_poly.pdbx_seq_one_letter_code
_entity_poly.pdbx_strand_id
1 'polypeptide(L)'
;VQIHPTTLYSKKPGRRFLISESVRGEGAVLYNKKKERFVNELLPRDVVSKAIHEQMEQDGTDYVWLSMEHIPTETILSHFPNIYKKCLEEGYDVTKECIPVVPAQHYFMGGVWVDSDSRTSMEHLYAAGETSCNGVHGKNRLASNSLLESLVFAKRAAKKIQEEQ
;
A
#
# COMPACT_ATOMS: atom_id res chain seq x y z
N VAL A 1 0.32 10.80 -5.34
CA VAL A 1 0.79 9.40 -5.22
C VAL A 1 0.68 8.96 -3.77
N GLN A 2 0.11 7.79 -3.54
CA GLN A 2 0.07 7.17 -2.21
C GLN A 2 1.31 6.30 -2.01
N ILE A 3 1.94 6.44 -0.85
CA ILE A 3 3.06 5.59 -0.43
C ILE A 3 2.51 4.49 0.50
N HIS A 4 2.92 3.25 0.28
CA HIS A 4 2.68 2.15 1.21
C HIS A 4 3.85 2.06 2.20
N PRO A 5 3.58 2.04 3.52
CA PRO A 5 4.64 2.09 4.53
C PRO A 5 5.58 0.90 4.51
N THR A 6 5.04 -0.30 4.27
CA THR A 6 5.73 -1.56 4.51
C THR A 6 5.83 -2.41 3.25
N THR A 7 6.88 -2.22 2.48
CA THR A 7 7.30 -3.14 1.41
C THR A 7 8.59 -3.84 1.83
N LEU A 8 8.77 -5.10 1.44
CA LEU A 8 9.98 -5.86 1.77
C LEU A 8 11.19 -5.18 1.10
N TYR A 9 12.20 -4.81 1.91
CA TYR A 9 13.43 -4.25 1.39
C TYR A 9 14.26 -5.32 0.68
N SER A 10 14.78 -5.01 -0.49
CA SER A 10 15.71 -5.87 -1.23
C SER A 10 16.73 -4.99 -1.95
N LYS A 11 17.99 -5.45 -2.03
CA LYS A 11 19.03 -4.82 -2.85
C LYS A 11 18.88 -5.13 -4.34
N LYS A 12 18.06 -6.14 -4.68
CA LYS A 12 17.79 -6.51 -6.07
C LYS A 12 16.95 -5.42 -6.74
N PRO A 13 17.25 -5.03 -7.98
CA PRO A 13 16.42 -4.11 -8.73
C PRO A 13 15.06 -4.76 -9.05
N GLY A 14 14.01 -3.94 -9.12
CA GLY A 14 12.68 -4.40 -9.49
C GLY A 14 11.57 -3.93 -8.56
N ARG A 15 10.37 -4.48 -8.78
CA ARG A 15 9.19 -4.15 -7.98
C ARG A 15 9.33 -4.74 -6.57
N ARG A 16 9.14 -3.89 -5.55
CA ARG A 16 9.16 -4.32 -4.16
C ARG A 16 7.90 -5.12 -3.82
N PHE A 17 8.06 -6.16 -3.01
CA PHE A 17 6.94 -6.95 -2.52
C PHE A 17 6.22 -6.22 -1.40
N LEU A 18 4.90 -6.10 -1.53
CA LEU A 18 4.06 -5.39 -0.57
C LEU A 18 3.72 -6.29 0.61
N ILE A 19 4.04 -5.83 1.82
CA ILE A 19 3.56 -6.42 3.07
C ILE A 19 2.25 -5.72 3.42
N SER A 20 1.13 -6.45 3.35
CA SER A 20 -0.22 -5.91 3.52
C SER A 20 -0.38 -5.10 4.80
N GLU A 21 -1.22 -4.07 4.75
CA GLU A 21 -1.63 -3.30 5.92
C GLU A 21 -2.27 -4.17 6.99
N SER A 22 -2.97 -5.24 6.59
CA SER A 22 -3.59 -6.20 7.50
C SER A 22 -2.60 -6.83 8.47
N VAL A 23 -1.32 -6.99 8.07
CA VAL A 23 -0.25 -7.50 8.96
C VAL A 23 -0.05 -6.58 10.16
N ARG A 24 -0.07 -5.25 9.95
CA ARG A 24 -0.01 -4.27 11.04
C ARG A 24 -1.31 -4.26 11.84
N GLY A 25 -2.44 -4.45 11.19
CA GLY A 25 -3.74 -4.61 11.84
C GLY A 25 -3.84 -5.84 12.77
N GLU A 26 -3.15 -6.93 12.44
CA GLU A 26 -3.05 -8.14 13.28
C GLU A 26 -2.00 -8.02 14.41
N GLY A 27 -1.25 -6.92 14.48
CA GLY A 27 -0.36 -6.64 15.59
C GLY A 27 1.14 -6.63 15.26
N ALA A 28 1.53 -6.57 14.00
CA ALA A 28 2.94 -6.40 13.66
C ALA A 28 3.45 -5.01 14.08
N VAL A 29 4.68 -4.96 14.57
CA VAL A 29 5.32 -3.79 15.17
C VAL A 29 6.52 -3.34 14.36
N LEU A 30 6.70 -2.02 14.24
CA LEU A 30 7.84 -1.39 13.59
C LEU A 30 8.93 -1.02 14.61
N TYR A 31 10.15 -1.47 14.33
CA TYR A 31 11.33 -1.21 15.15
C TYR A 31 12.42 -0.45 14.40
N ASN A 32 13.10 0.44 15.13
CA ASN A 32 14.29 1.13 14.68
C ASN A 32 15.54 0.21 14.76
N LYS A 33 16.70 0.74 14.41
CA LYS A 33 18.00 0.04 14.49
C LYS A 33 18.32 -0.49 15.89
N LYS A 34 17.81 0.18 16.96
CA LYS A 34 18.03 -0.21 18.36
C LYS A 34 16.98 -1.17 18.89
N LYS A 35 16.05 -1.65 18.05
CA LYS A 35 14.91 -2.50 18.45
C LYS A 35 13.91 -1.77 19.35
N GLU A 36 13.77 -0.46 19.20
CA GLU A 36 12.78 0.36 19.87
C GLU A 36 11.61 0.64 18.92
N ARG A 37 10.37 0.52 19.41
CA ARG A 37 9.16 0.92 18.69
C ARG A 37 9.12 2.45 18.60
N PHE A 38 8.88 3.02 17.42
CA PHE A 38 8.97 4.46 17.18
C PHE A 38 7.69 5.10 16.65
N VAL A 39 6.68 4.30 16.28
CA VAL A 39 5.42 4.80 15.71
C VAL A 39 4.24 3.91 16.11
N ASN A 40 3.03 4.45 16.12
CA ASN A 40 1.81 3.64 16.16
C ASN A 40 1.48 3.19 14.72
N GLU A 41 1.58 1.90 14.47
CA GLU A 41 1.44 1.27 13.14
C GLU A 41 0.02 1.34 12.56
N LEU A 42 -0.98 1.66 13.39
CA LEU A 42 -2.39 1.79 13.00
C LEU A 42 -2.77 3.21 12.53
N LEU A 43 -1.84 4.15 12.58
CA LEU A 43 -2.04 5.49 12.03
C LEU A 43 -2.19 5.44 10.49
N PRO A 44 -2.74 6.50 9.87
CA PRO A 44 -2.84 6.61 8.41
C PRO A 44 -1.50 6.35 7.70
N ARG A 45 -1.56 5.77 6.50
CA ARG A 45 -0.38 5.35 5.73
C ARG A 45 0.65 6.45 5.50
N ASP A 46 0.20 7.65 5.23
CA ASP A 46 1.06 8.83 5.03
C ASP A 46 1.82 9.18 6.30
N VAL A 47 1.18 9.10 7.47
CA VAL A 47 1.81 9.34 8.77
C VAL A 47 2.85 8.26 9.08
N VAL A 48 2.49 6.99 8.92
CA VAL A 48 3.42 5.86 9.16
C VAL A 48 4.59 5.90 8.17
N SER A 49 4.34 6.17 6.88
CA SER A 49 5.41 6.28 5.87
C SER A 49 6.39 7.42 6.18
N LYS A 50 5.88 8.56 6.64
CA LYS A 50 6.70 9.70 7.05
C LYS A 50 7.56 9.34 8.28
N ALA A 51 6.96 8.73 9.30
CA ALA A 51 7.68 8.29 10.50
C ALA A 51 8.79 7.29 10.18
N ILE A 52 8.55 6.34 9.26
CA ILE A 52 9.58 5.39 8.79
C ILE A 52 10.71 6.14 8.09
N HIS A 53 10.41 7.08 7.21
CA HIS A 53 11.43 7.85 6.49
C HIS A 53 12.31 8.65 7.46
N GLU A 54 11.69 9.37 8.39
CA GLU A 54 12.40 10.13 9.43
C GLU A 54 13.28 9.22 10.31
N GLN A 55 12.78 8.03 10.66
CA GLN A 55 13.55 7.06 11.45
C GLN A 55 14.73 6.47 10.67
N MET A 56 14.56 6.19 9.37
CA MET A 56 15.66 5.74 8.50
C MET A 56 16.77 6.80 8.40
N GLU A 57 16.41 8.08 8.27
CA GLU A 57 17.37 9.19 8.26
C GLU A 57 18.14 9.30 9.59
N GLN A 58 17.43 9.21 10.73
CA GLN A 58 18.03 9.25 12.06
C GLN A 58 18.99 8.08 12.32
N ASP A 59 18.63 6.90 11.87
CA ASP A 59 19.40 5.67 12.05
C ASP A 59 20.55 5.53 11.04
N GLY A 60 20.52 6.31 9.94
CA GLY A 60 21.42 6.16 8.81
C GLY A 60 21.29 4.80 8.12
N THR A 61 20.03 4.33 7.93
CA THR A 61 19.71 3.00 7.36
C THR A 61 18.78 3.11 6.16
N ASP A 62 18.85 2.12 5.26
CA ASP A 62 17.99 2.03 4.07
C ASP A 62 16.61 1.40 4.35
N TYR A 63 16.35 0.97 5.58
CA TYR A 63 15.11 0.27 5.98
C TYR A 63 14.90 0.37 7.49
N VAL A 64 13.69 0.03 7.94
CA VAL A 64 13.37 -0.25 9.33
C VAL A 64 12.96 -1.72 9.48
N TRP A 65 12.79 -2.20 10.70
CA TRP A 65 12.42 -3.57 10.97
C TRP A 65 10.92 -3.71 11.23
N LEU A 66 10.28 -4.72 10.63
CA LEU A 66 8.92 -5.15 10.95
C LEU A 66 8.98 -6.51 11.67
N SER A 67 8.39 -6.59 12.87
CA SER A 67 8.24 -7.82 13.64
C SER A 67 6.80 -8.31 13.57
N MET A 68 6.64 -9.61 13.34
CA MET A 68 5.36 -10.32 13.47
C MET A 68 5.32 -11.20 14.72
N GLU A 69 6.26 -11.04 15.65
CA GLU A 69 6.42 -11.84 16.86
C GLU A 69 5.16 -11.88 17.75
N HIS A 70 4.38 -10.80 17.74
CA HIS A 70 3.14 -10.69 18.53
C HIS A 70 1.93 -11.37 17.85
N ILE A 71 2.09 -11.87 16.64
CA ILE A 71 1.04 -12.57 15.88
C ILE A 71 1.26 -14.07 16.03
N PRO A 72 0.25 -14.87 16.45
CA PRO A 72 0.39 -16.31 16.51
C PRO A 72 0.81 -16.91 15.16
N THR A 73 1.74 -17.85 15.18
CA THR A 73 2.26 -18.48 13.95
C THR A 73 1.14 -19.06 13.07
N GLU A 74 0.13 -19.68 13.69
CA GLU A 74 -1.04 -20.21 12.97
C GLU A 74 -1.80 -19.09 12.21
N THR A 75 -1.96 -17.93 12.83
CA THR A 75 -2.56 -16.74 12.18
C THR A 75 -1.71 -16.27 11.02
N ILE A 76 -0.38 -16.20 11.17
CA ILE A 76 0.52 -15.82 10.08
C ILE A 76 0.35 -16.77 8.89
N LEU A 77 0.37 -18.08 9.14
CA LEU A 77 0.29 -19.10 8.08
C LEU A 77 -1.08 -19.17 7.40
N SER A 78 -2.17 -18.90 8.14
CA SER A 78 -3.53 -18.93 7.61
C SER A 78 -3.97 -17.62 6.93
N HIS A 79 -3.66 -16.46 7.53
CA HIS A 79 -4.07 -15.15 7.00
C HIS A 79 -3.10 -14.59 5.96
N PHE A 80 -1.80 -14.91 6.06
CA PHE A 80 -0.74 -14.32 5.23
C PHE A 80 0.15 -15.35 4.53
N PRO A 81 -0.39 -16.46 3.96
CA PRO A 81 0.43 -17.54 3.39
C PRO A 81 1.37 -17.06 2.28
N ASN A 82 0.93 -16.12 1.45
CA ASN A 82 1.73 -15.56 0.36
C ASN A 82 2.86 -14.65 0.89
N ILE A 83 2.60 -13.89 1.97
CA ILE A 83 3.63 -13.05 2.59
C ILE A 83 4.67 -13.94 3.25
N TYR A 84 4.26 -14.95 4.00
CA TYR A 84 5.15 -15.94 4.62
C TYR A 84 6.06 -16.59 3.58
N LYS A 85 5.46 -17.16 2.52
CA LYS A 85 6.20 -17.81 1.43
C LYS A 85 7.20 -16.87 0.79
N LYS A 86 6.77 -15.64 0.46
CA LYS A 86 7.64 -14.66 -0.22
C LYS A 86 8.81 -14.22 0.67
N CYS A 87 8.57 -14.03 1.96
CA CYS A 87 9.65 -13.70 2.91
C CYS A 87 10.66 -14.84 3.03
N LEU A 88 10.20 -16.11 3.09
CA LEU A 88 11.08 -17.27 3.07
C LEU A 88 11.94 -17.37 1.81
N GLU A 89 11.37 -17.09 0.62
CA GLU A 89 12.11 -17.05 -0.66
C GLU A 89 13.23 -15.98 -0.65
N GLU A 90 13.03 -14.89 0.09
CA GLU A 90 14.04 -13.83 0.26
C GLU A 90 14.96 -14.08 1.48
N GLY A 91 14.81 -15.20 2.17
CA GLY A 91 15.68 -15.65 3.26
C GLY A 91 15.23 -15.24 4.67
N TYR A 92 13.96 -14.81 4.84
CA TYR A 92 13.43 -14.37 6.13
C TYR A 92 12.30 -15.28 6.61
N ASP A 93 12.41 -15.81 7.82
CA ASP A 93 11.32 -16.51 8.52
C ASP A 93 10.59 -15.53 9.46
N VAL A 94 9.48 -14.96 8.99
CA VAL A 94 8.71 -13.94 9.73
C VAL A 94 8.11 -14.45 11.05
N THR A 95 8.11 -15.76 11.27
CA THR A 95 7.66 -16.37 12.54
C THR A 95 8.75 -16.38 13.60
N LYS A 96 10.01 -16.06 13.24
CA LYS A 96 11.18 -16.16 14.11
C LYS A 96 12.03 -14.90 14.15
N GLU A 97 11.90 -14.04 13.14
CA GLU A 97 12.75 -12.87 12.98
C GLU A 97 12.02 -11.67 12.40
N CYS A 98 12.58 -10.49 12.63
CA CYS A 98 12.11 -9.26 11.99
C CYS A 98 12.53 -9.22 10.52
N ILE A 99 11.70 -8.64 9.67
CA ILE A 99 12.01 -8.42 8.26
C ILE A 99 12.32 -6.95 7.97
N PRO A 100 13.24 -6.65 7.05
CA PRO A 100 13.52 -5.27 6.66
C PRO A 100 12.42 -4.73 5.77
N VAL A 101 11.86 -3.57 6.11
CA VAL A 101 10.80 -2.92 5.33
C VAL A 101 11.12 -1.47 5.03
N VAL A 102 10.60 -0.97 3.92
CA VAL A 102 10.80 0.40 3.43
C VAL A 102 9.53 0.90 2.77
N PRO A 103 9.20 2.20 2.88
CA PRO A 103 8.09 2.80 2.14
C PRO A 103 8.33 2.74 0.63
N ALA A 104 7.27 2.49 -0.14
CA ALA A 104 7.35 2.52 -1.60
C ALA A 104 6.06 3.07 -2.22
N GLN A 105 6.17 3.56 -3.45
CA GLN A 105 5.02 3.97 -4.23
C GLN A 105 4.04 2.81 -4.40
N HIS A 106 2.75 3.09 -4.18
CA HIS A 106 1.71 2.07 -4.15
C HIS A 106 0.56 2.35 -5.11
N TYR A 107 -0.02 3.56 -5.06
CA TYR A 107 -1.21 3.90 -5.82
C TYR A 107 -1.15 5.34 -6.33
N PHE A 108 -1.59 5.55 -7.55
CA PHE A 108 -1.64 6.85 -8.17
C PHE A 108 -3.05 7.44 -8.04
N MET A 109 -3.23 8.43 -7.15
CA MET A 109 -4.55 9.05 -6.89
C MET A 109 -4.88 10.22 -7.82
N GLY A 110 -3.88 10.70 -8.55
CA GLY A 110 -4.03 11.65 -9.65
C GLY A 110 -4.36 10.92 -10.95
N GLY A 111 -4.16 11.59 -12.08
CA GLY A 111 -4.35 10.99 -13.40
C GLY A 111 -5.10 11.91 -14.35
N VAL A 112 -5.74 11.33 -15.35
CA VAL A 112 -6.58 12.06 -16.30
C VAL A 112 -7.79 12.61 -15.56
N TRP A 113 -7.99 13.92 -15.62
CA TRP A 113 -9.17 14.54 -15.04
C TRP A 113 -10.44 14.01 -15.68
N VAL A 114 -11.45 13.69 -14.87
CA VAL A 114 -12.75 13.19 -15.32
C VAL A 114 -13.88 13.80 -14.48
N ASP A 115 -15.06 13.90 -15.10
CA ASP A 115 -16.29 14.23 -14.39
C ASP A 115 -16.89 13.01 -13.65
N SER A 116 -18.10 13.19 -13.09
CA SER A 116 -18.80 12.14 -12.35
C SER A 116 -19.18 10.92 -13.21
N ASP A 117 -19.21 11.04 -14.51
CA ASP A 117 -19.51 9.98 -15.47
C ASP A 117 -18.27 9.47 -16.21
N SER A 118 -17.08 9.78 -15.68
CA SER A 118 -15.77 9.40 -16.20
C SER A 118 -15.41 9.98 -17.58
N ARG A 119 -16.09 11.05 -18.02
CA ARG A 119 -15.71 11.75 -19.25
C ARG A 119 -14.48 12.61 -18.98
N THR A 120 -13.56 12.62 -19.92
CA THR A 120 -12.42 13.56 -19.91
C THR A 120 -12.80 14.90 -20.53
N SER A 121 -11.84 15.84 -20.64
CA SER A 121 -12.01 17.08 -21.38
C SER A 121 -12.04 16.90 -22.90
N MET A 122 -11.72 15.71 -23.42
CA MET A 122 -11.78 15.37 -24.83
C MET A 122 -13.09 14.64 -25.14
N GLU A 123 -13.74 15.01 -26.23
CA GLU A 123 -14.95 14.32 -26.70
C GLU A 123 -14.68 12.84 -26.96
N HIS A 124 -15.63 11.99 -26.62
CA HIS A 124 -15.59 10.54 -26.80
C HIS A 124 -14.44 9.83 -26.09
N LEU A 125 -13.74 10.48 -25.15
CA LEU A 125 -12.67 9.88 -24.33
C LEU A 125 -13.09 9.78 -22.88
N TYR A 126 -13.01 8.57 -22.34
CA TYR A 126 -13.34 8.23 -20.97
C TYR A 126 -12.14 7.63 -20.25
N ALA A 127 -12.06 7.84 -18.94
CA ALA A 127 -11.05 7.20 -18.09
C ALA A 127 -11.66 6.78 -16.75
N ALA A 128 -11.36 5.56 -16.30
CA ALA A 128 -11.83 5.03 -15.00
C ALA A 128 -10.71 4.23 -14.31
N GLY A 129 -10.82 4.09 -12.98
CA GLY A 129 -9.83 3.39 -12.16
C GLY A 129 -8.59 4.24 -11.89
N GLU A 130 -7.48 3.60 -11.55
CA GLU A 130 -6.22 4.25 -11.11
C GLU A 130 -5.69 5.32 -12.08
N THR A 131 -6.00 5.19 -13.37
CA THR A 131 -5.59 6.16 -14.40
C THR A 131 -6.35 7.49 -14.34
N SER A 132 -7.52 7.52 -13.70
CA SER A 132 -8.42 8.67 -13.64
C SER A 132 -8.29 9.47 -12.35
N CYS A 133 -8.52 10.77 -12.44
CA CYS A 133 -8.61 11.67 -11.30
C CYS A 133 -10.05 12.19 -11.17
N ASN A 134 -10.90 11.45 -10.46
CA ASN A 134 -12.29 11.80 -10.17
C ASN A 134 -12.47 12.50 -8.80
N GLY A 135 -11.37 12.68 -8.03
CA GLY A 135 -11.37 13.35 -6.73
C GLY A 135 -11.82 12.50 -5.53
N VAL A 136 -12.33 11.28 -5.74
CA VAL A 136 -12.90 10.41 -4.68
C VAL A 136 -11.91 10.09 -3.57
N HIS A 137 -10.64 9.91 -3.92
CA HIS A 137 -9.60 9.53 -2.96
C HIS A 137 -8.92 10.71 -2.25
N GLY A 138 -9.12 11.93 -2.76
CA GLY A 138 -8.41 13.10 -2.23
C GLY A 138 -6.90 12.89 -2.26
N LYS A 139 -6.23 13.24 -1.18
CA LYS A 139 -4.76 13.07 -1.05
C LYS A 139 -4.33 11.78 -0.37
N ASN A 140 -5.25 10.96 0.13
CA ASN A 140 -4.93 9.71 0.84
C ASN A 140 -6.07 8.69 0.71
N ARG A 141 -5.92 7.71 -0.18
CA ARG A 141 -6.92 6.68 -0.45
C ARG A 141 -7.06 5.72 0.74
N LEU A 142 -8.29 5.44 1.17
CA LEU A 142 -8.57 4.35 2.11
C LEU A 142 -8.30 2.98 1.48
N ALA A 143 -7.88 2.04 2.30
CA ALA A 143 -7.62 0.66 1.87
C ALA A 143 -8.85 0.07 1.13
N SER A 144 -8.59 -0.65 0.05
CA SER A 144 -9.58 -1.35 -0.80
C SER A 144 -10.55 -0.45 -1.59
N ASN A 145 -10.64 0.85 -1.32
CA ASN A 145 -11.58 1.75 -2.03
C ASN A 145 -11.30 1.90 -3.53
N SER A 146 -10.08 1.57 -3.99
CA SER A 146 -9.75 1.59 -5.43
C SER A 146 -10.58 0.62 -6.26
N LEU A 147 -10.94 -0.56 -5.71
CA LEU A 147 -11.80 -1.52 -6.41
C LEU A 147 -13.24 -0.98 -6.55
N LEU A 148 -13.79 -0.40 -5.49
CA LEU A 148 -15.13 0.21 -5.52
C LEU A 148 -15.17 1.38 -6.50
N GLU A 149 -14.18 2.26 -6.47
CA GLU A 149 -14.02 3.37 -7.40
C GLU A 149 -14.00 2.87 -8.84
N SER A 150 -13.12 1.91 -9.17
CA SER A 150 -13.02 1.37 -10.51
C SER A 150 -14.34 0.79 -11.03
N LEU A 151 -15.04 -0.01 -10.21
CA LEU A 151 -16.32 -0.64 -10.57
C LEU A 151 -17.44 0.39 -10.77
N VAL A 152 -17.57 1.34 -9.85
CA VAL A 152 -18.65 2.35 -9.90
C VAL A 152 -18.45 3.28 -11.10
N PHE A 153 -17.26 3.82 -11.29
CA PHE A 153 -17.00 4.80 -12.34
C PHE A 153 -16.94 4.15 -13.73
N ALA A 154 -16.44 2.92 -13.87
CA ALA A 154 -16.53 2.18 -15.13
C ALA A 154 -18.00 1.90 -15.53
N LYS A 155 -18.87 1.55 -14.56
CA LYS A 155 -20.30 1.38 -14.82
C LYS A 155 -20.97 2.68 -15.25
N ARG A 156 -20.61 3.82 -14.64
CA ARG A 156 -21.13 5.15 -15.03
C ARG A 156 -20.68 5.53 -16.44
N ALA A 157 -19.40 5.31 -16.76
CA ALA A 157 -18.87 5.53 -18.10
C ALA A 157 -19.64 4.71 -19.15
N ALA A 158 -19.81 3.41 -18.91
CA ALA A 158 -20.53 2.54 -19.83
C ALA A 158 -21.98 2.99 -20.08
N LYS A 159 -22.69 3.39 -19.01
CA LYS A 159 -24.04 3.95 -19.15
C LYS A 159 -24.04 5.23 -19.98
N LYS A 160 -23.10 6.13 -19.71
CA LYS A 160 -23.01 7.41 -20.41
C LYS A 160 -22.69 7.23 -21.89
N ILE A 161 -21.80 6.32 -22.25
CA ILE A 161 -21.48 5.97 -23.63
C ILE A 161 -22.72 5.46 -24.38
N GLN A 162 -23.58 4.64 -23.72
CA GLN A 162 -24.82 4.14 -24.32
C GLN A 162 -25.85 5.26 -24.57
N GLU A 163 -25.89 6.30 -23.73
CA GLU A 163 -26.80 7.43 -23.89
C GLU A 163 -26.36 8.39 -25.02
N GLU A 164 -25.08 8.36 -25.41
CA GLU A 164 -24.50 9.23 -26.45
C GLU A 164 -24.47 8.57 -27.85
N GLN A 165 -24.87 7.31 -27.99
CA GLN A 165 -25.02 6.58 -29.25
C GLN A 165 -26.45 6.75 -29.83
#